data_7621c8a0eb1dad4ae0d7d9659ba3ceaa
#
_entry.id   7621c8a0eb1dad4ae0d7d9659ba3ceaa
#
_cell.length_a   1.000
_cell.length_b   1.000
_cell.length_c   1.000
_cell.angle_alpha   90.00
_cell.angle_beta   90.00
_cell.angle_gamma   90.00
#
_symmetry.space_group_name_H-M   'P 1'
#
loop_
_entity.id
_entity.type
_entity.pdbx_description
1 polymer ?
#
loop_
_entity_poly.entity_id
_entity_poly.type
_entity_poly.pdbx_seq_one_letter_code
_entity_poly.pdbx_strand_id
1 'polypeptide(L)'
;LVAQSIVDGFFEAASVLDERNAPQEGRSAVLSPRQYHSLVSSVDTNILNRDLGNSQGDLNSGKGLVSIAGIKIYKSNNLPFMAAYNSAVSGENNDYTDTNATCCGLIFHKQAAGVVEAVAPTIETTSNDFNVQYQGQLIVGKLAMGVGSLDVKVAGSLQAQ
;
A
#
# COMPACT_ATOMS: atom_id res chain seq x y z
N LEU A 1 0.74 9.86 -16.18
CA LEU A 1 2.13 9.39 -16.34
C LEU A 1 2.18 8.38 -17.47
N VAL A 2 3.20 8.51 -18.30
CA VAL A 2 3.52 7.51 -19.33
C VAL A 2 4.12 6.29 -18.63
N ALA A 3 3.83 5.08 -19.10
CA ALA A 3 4.31 3.83 -18.48
C ALA A 3 5.84 3.81 -18.32
N GLN A 4 6.60 4.35 -19.28
CA GLN A 4 8.04 4.46 -19.20
C GLN A 4 8.51 5.30 -18.01
N SER A 5 7.85 6.43 -17.73
CA SER A 5 8.20 7.28 -16.57
C SER A 5 7.98 6.56 -15.24
N ILE A 6 7.01 5.65 -15.18
CA ILE A 6 6.79 4.83 -13.98
C ILE A 6 7.94 3.84 -13.80
N VAL A 7 8.36 3.19 -14.87
CA VAL A 7 9.49 2.23 -14.84
C VAL A 7 10.79 2.93 -14.43
N ASP A 8 11.09 4.08 -15.05
CA ASP A 8 12.27 4.88 -14.72
C ASP A 8 12.25 5.30 -13.23
N GLY A 9 11.06 5.70 -12.72
CA GLY A 9 10.88 6.00 -11.30
C GLY A 9 11.12 4.81 -10.37
N PHE A 10 10.78 3.58 -10.79
CA PHE A 10 11.12 2.38 -10.02
C PHE A 10 12.62 2.12 -9.94
N PHE A 11 13.34 2.29 -11.04
CA PHE A 11 14.81 2.14 -11.05
C PHE A 11 15.49 3.24 -10.23
N GLU A 12 15.03 4.48 -10.33
CA GLU A 12 15.52 5.58 -9.50
C GLU A 12 15.27 5.30 -8.00
N ALA A 13 14.05 4.89 -7.63
CA ALA A 13 13.75 4.54 -6.26
C ALA A 13 14.57 3.35 -5.75
N ALA A 14 14.81 2.34 -6.59
CA ALA A 14 15.69 1.22 -6.23
C ALA A 14 17.12 1.71 -5.95
N SER A 15 17.66 2.60 -6.78
CA SER A 15 18.97 3.21 -6.60
C SER A 15 19.06 3.98 -5.28
N VAL A 16 18.07 4.83 -4.99
CA VAL A 16 18.02 5.59 -3.73
C VAL A 16 17.94 4.68 -2.51
N LEU A 17 17.18 3.58 -2.58
CA LEU A 17 17.12 2.61 -1.49
C LEU A 17 18.43 1.87 -1.28
N ASP A 18 19.17 1.57 -2.37
CA ASP A 18 20.49 0.95 -2.31
C ASP A 18 21.53 1.92 -1.70
N GLU A 19 21.51 3.19 -2.07
CA GLU A 19 22.36 4.23 -1.48
C GLU A 19 22.11 4.40 0.02
N ARG A 20 20.87 4.17 0.47
CA ARG A 20 20.48 4.20 1.88
C ARG A 20 20.78 2.90 2.62
N ASN A 21 21.40 1.92 1.97
CA ASN A 21 21.66 0.58 2.48
C ASN A 21 20.39 -0.17 2.94
N ALA A 22 19.26 0.08 2.32
CA ALA A 22 18.04 -0.68 2.59
C ALA A 22 18.19 -2.11 2.05
N PRO A 23 17.75 -3.16 2.79
CA PRO A 23 17.81 -4.54 2.31
C PRO A 23 17.06 -4.70 1.00
N GLN A 24 17.60 -5.50 0.07
CA GLN A 24 16.95 -5.75 -1.22
C GLN A 24 15.74 -6.67 -1.09
N GLU A 25 15.81 -7.64 -0.17
CA GLU A 25 14.70 -8.55 0.09
C GLU A 25 13.58 -7.89 0.90
N GLY A 26 12.35 -8.06 0.47
CA GLY A 26 11.18 -7.55 1.18
C GLY A 26 10.78 -6.13 0.78
N ARG A 27 11.34 -5.59 -0.30
CA ARG A 27 10.86 -4.36 -0.92
C ARG A 27 9.54 -4.62 -1.63
N SER A 28 8.60 -3.72 -1.43
CA SER A 28 7.26 -3.77 -2.00
C SER A 28 6.86 -2.39 -2.49
N ALA A 29 6.06 -2.36 -3.54
CA ALA A 29 5.47 -1.15 -4.06
C ALA A 29 3.96 -1.30 -4.17
N VAL A 30 3.25 -0.22 -3.91
CA VAL A 30 1.81 -0.13 -4.09
C VAL A 30 1.52 0.95 -5.10
N LEU A 31 0.82 0.62 -6.17
CA LEU A 31 0.39 1.54 -7.21
C LEU A 31 -1.12 1.72 -7.17
N SER A 32 -1.58 2.89 -7.62
CA SER A 32 -3.01 3.09 -7.87
C SER A 32 -3.46 2.20 -9.04
N PRO A 33 -4.73 1.76 -9.07
CA PRO A 33 -5.23 0.88 -10.15
C PRO A 33 -5.04 1.48 -11.54
N ARG A 34 -5.21 2.79 -11.67
CA ARG A 34 -5.02 3.49 -12.95
C ARG A 34 -3.58 3.40 -13.46
N GLN A 35 -2.61 3.61 -12.57
CA GLN A 35 -1.18 3.54 -12.92
C GLN A 35 -0.75 2.11 -13.20
N TYR A 36 -1.24 1.14 -12.42
CA TYR A 36 -0.98 -0.27 -12.65
C TYR A 36 -1.49 -0.73 -14.02
N HIS A 37 -2.73 -0.38 -14.38
CA HIS A 37 -3.27 -0.75 -15.68
C HIS A 37 -2.60 -0.02 -16.85
N SER A 38 -2.18 1.24 -16.66
CA SER A 38 -1.38 1.97 -17.64
C SER A 38 -0.05 1.27 -17.90
N LEU A 39 0.59 0.75 -16.85
CA LEU A 39 1.85 0.02 -16.94
C LEU A 39 1.68 -1.32 -17.68
N VAL A 40 0.62 -2.07 -17.37
CA VAL A 40 0.32 -3.36 -18.01
C VAL A 40 -0.12 -3.19 -19.48
N SER A 41 -0.83 -2.10 -19.79
CA SER A 41 -1.30 -1.82 -21.15
C SER A 41 -0.23 -1.24 -22.06
N SER A 42 0.92 -0.82 -21.53
CA SER A 42 2.00 -0.30 -22.34
C SER A 42 2.56 -1.41 -23.25
N VAL A 43 2.59 -1.10 -24.54
CA VAL A 43 2.94 -2.06 -25.59
C VAL A 43 4.46 -2.34 -25.66
N ASP A 44 5.26 -1.65 -24.85
CA ASP A 44 6.70 -1.86 -24.84
C ASP A 44 7.05 -3.25 -24.31
N THR A 45 7.47 -4.10 -25.24
CA THR A 45 7.80 -5.51 -25.09
C THR A 45 8.89 -5.81 -24.05
N ASN A 46 9.62 -4.79 -23.61
CA ASN A 46 10.67 -4.94 -22.60
C ASN A 46 10.15 -5.06 -21.15
N ILE A 47 8.92 -4.63 -20.90
CA ILE A 47 8.33 -4.62 -19.56
C ILE A 47 7.57 -5.92 -19.27
N LEU A 48 6.95 -6.50 -20.31
CA LEU A 48 6.22 -7.75 -20.24
C LEU A 48 7.04 -8.87 -20.85
N ASN A 49 7.45 -9.82 -20.04
CA ASN A 49 8.18 -11.00 -20.49
C ASN A 49 7.21 -11.97 -21.20
N ARG A 50 6.92 -11.70 -22.48
CA ARG A 50 5.97 -12.48 -23.30
C ARG A 50 6.46 -13.89 -23.66
N ASP A 51 7.77 -14.09 -23.68
CA ASP A 51 8.38 -15.30 -24.22
C ASP A 51 8.43 -16.48 -23.24
N LEU A 52 8.25 -16.24 -21.96
CA LEU A 52 8.44 -17.28 -20.95
C LEU A 52 7.23 -18.15 -20.66
N GLY A 53 6.07 -17.94 -21.34
CA GLY A 53 4.90 -18.81 -21.18
C GLY A 53 4.46 -19.04 -19.72
N ASN A 54 5.04 -18.28 -18.81
CA ASN A 54 4.85 -18.43 -17.39
C ASN A 54 3.71 -17.54 -16.93
N SER A 55 2.87 -18.03 -16.07
CA SER A 55 1.67 -17.43 -15.48
C SER A 55 1.87 -16.03 -14.83
N GLN A 56 3.08 -15.49 -14.91
CA GLN A 56 3.45 -14.19 -14.32
C GLN A 56 3.27 -12.98 -15.26
N GLY A 57 2.93 -13.17 -16.51
CA GLY A 57 2.82 -12.09 -17.52
C GLY A 57 1.67 -12.30 -18.51
N ASP A 58 0.61 -12.95 -18.13
CA ASP A 58 -0.53 -13.20 -19.00
C ASP A 58 -1.47 -11.98 -19.01
N LEU A 59 -1.51 -11.29 -20.15
CA LEU A 59 -2.45 -10.19 -20.42
C LEU A 59 -3.91 -10.61 -20.26
N ASN A 60 -4.20 -11.87 -20.53
CA ASN A 60 -5.56 -12.41 -20.50
C ASN A 60 -6.09 -12.55 -19.06
N SER A 61 -5.22 -12.84 -18.10
CA SER A 61 -5.59 -12.98 -16.69
C SER A 61 -5.57 -11.65 -15.91
N GLY A 62 -5.11 -10.56 -16.52
CA GLY A 62 -4.93 -9.26 -15.85
C GLY A 62 -3.85 -9.26 -14.75
N LYS A 63 -3.07 -10.34 -14.66
CA LYS A 63 -1.93 -10.47 -13.75
C LYS A 63 -0.63 -10.13 -14.50
N GLY A 64 -0.51 -8.87 -14.91
CA GLY A 64 0.53 -8.50 -15.85
C GLY A 64 1.92 -8.30 -15.26
N LEU A 65 2.02 -7.80 -14.05
CA LEU A 65 3.31 -7.41 -13.49
C LEU A 65 3.43 -7.86 -12.04
N VAL A 66 4.48 -8.64 -11.76
CA VAL A 66 4.76 -9.14 -10.41
C VAL A 66 5.86 -8.31 -9.75
N SER A 67 6.87 -7.90 -10.52
CA SER A 67 7.99 -7.11 -9.98
C SER A 67 8.69 -6.27 -11.06
N ILE A 68 9.20 -5.11 -10.67
CA ILE A 68 10.12 -4.26 -11.43
C ILE A 68 11.32 -3.98 -10.54
N ALA A 69 12.52 -4.04 -11.08
CA ALA A 69 13.78 -3.80 -10.36
C ALA A 69 13.89 -4.58 -9.03
N GLY A 70 13.34 -5.81 -8.98
CA GLY A 70 13.32 -6.63 -7.76
C GLY A 70 12.26 -6.23 -6.72
N ILE A 71 11.47 -5.20 -6.98
CA ILE A 71 10.40 -4.69 -6.08
C ILE A 71 9.08 -5.32 -6.48
N LYS A 72 8.41 -5.99 -5.54
CA LYS A 72 7.08 -6.58 -5.77
C LYS A 72 6.01 -5.50 -5.87
N ILE A 73 5.12 -5.61 -6.86
CA ILE A 73 4.10 -4.60 -7.14
C ILE A 73 2.73 -5.11 -6.70
N TYR A 74 2.04 -4.28 -5.93
CA TYR A 74 0.66 -4.47 -5.52
C TYR A 74 -0.19 -3.31 -6.02
N LYS A 75 -1.48 -3.54 -6.24
CA LYS A 75 -2.44 -2.47 -6.55
C LYS A 75 -3.35 -2.21 -5.36
N SER A 76 -3.57 -0.94 -5.04
CA SER A 76 -4.51 -0.52 -3.99
C SER A 76 -5.14 0.81 -4.36
N ASN A 77 -6.40 0.97 -3.99
CA ASN A 77 -7.12 2.25 -4.13
C ASN A 77 -6.98 3.14 -2.88
N ASN A 78 -6.29 2.66 -1.84
CA ASN A 78 -6.13 3.39 -0.57
C ASN A 78 -4.87 4.28 -0.56
N LEU A 79 -4.41 4.73 -1.73
CA LEU A 79 -3.31 5.67 -1.82
C LEU A 79 -3.81 7.10 -1.67
N PRO A 80 -3.09 7.98 -0.96
CA PRO A 80 -3.46 9.38 -0.77
C PRO A 80 -3.16 10.22 -2.03
N PHE A 81 -3.88 9.95 -3.13
CA PHE A 81 -3.64 10.62 -4.42
C PHE A 81 -4.71 11.68 -4.78
N MET A 82 -5.64 11.95 -3.88
CA MET A 82 -6.71 12.93 -4.14
C MET A 82 -6.56 14.15 -3.23
N ALA A 83 -6.86 15.32 -3.78
CA ALA A 83 -6.97 16.57 -3.03
C ALA A 83 -7.99 16.49 -1.86
N ALA A 84 -8.93 15.55 -1.91
CA ALA A 84 -9.89 15.31 -0.84
C ALA A 84 -9.27 14.77 0.46
N TYR A 85 -8.12 14.12 0.37
CA TYR A 85 -7.37 13.68 1.57
C TYR A 85 -6.51 14.78 2.18
N ASN A 86 -6.45 15.94 1.52
CA ASN A 86 -5.65 17.08 1.94
C ASN A 86 -6.51 18.16 2.62
N SER A 87 -7.76 17.88 2.91
CA SER A 87 -8.63 18.80 3.66
C SER A 87 -8.59 18.40 5.13
N ALA A 88 -7.91 19.24 5.93
CA ALA A 88 -8.06 19.22 7.37
C ALA A 88 -9.54 19.38 7.73
N VAL A 89 -10.13 18.39 8.37
CA VAL A 89 -11.44 18.56 8.97
C VAL A 89 -11.22 19.31 10.28
N SER A 90 -11.65 20.57 10.33
CA SER A 90 -11.50 21.43 11.49
C SER A 90 -12.10 20.76 12.72
N GLY A 91 -11.27 20.48 13.71
CA GLY A 91 -11.67 19.91 15.00
C GLY A 91 -11.39 18.42 15.19
N GLU A 92 -10.87 17.71 14.19
CA GLU A 92 -10.41 16.35 14.35
C GLU A 92 -8.88 16.28 14.41
N ASN A 93 -8.34 15.35 15.23
CA ASN A 93 -6.90 15.11 15.36
C ASN A 93 -6.26 14.46 14.11
N ASN A 94 -6.97 14.41 12.99
CA ASN A 94 -6.58 13.81 11.73
C ASN A 94 -6.27 14.90 10.70
N ASP A 95 -5.31 15.76 11.01
CA ASP A 95 -4.82 16.74 10.05
C ASP A 95 -3.81 16.11 9.09
N TYR A 96 -4.31 15.48 8.03
CA TYR A 96 -3.49 14.96 6.94
C TYR A 96 -3.23 16.06 5.89
N THR A 97 -2.75 17.21 6.30
CA THR A 97 -2.27 18.25 5.40
C THR A 97 -0.95 17.82 4.79
N ASP A 98 -0.98 16.94 3.81
CA ASP A 98 0.20 16.55 3.07
C ASP A 98 0.11 16.98 1.60
N THR A 99 1.24 17.38 1.04
CA THR A 99 1.42 17.77 -0.36
C THR A 99 1.39 16.59 -1.34
N ASN A 100 0.85 15.45 -0.93
CA ASN A 100 0.84 14.19 -1.70
C ASN A 100 -0.31 14.08 -2.72
N ALA A 101 -0.91 15.21 -3.14
CA ALA A 101 -1.99 15.20 -4.15
C ALA A 101 -1.58 14.56 -5.49
N THR A 102 -0.29 14.46 -5.75
CA THR A 102 0.29 13.86 -6.97
C THR A 102 0.88 12.46 -6.75
N CYS A 103 0.67 11.85 -5.58
CA CYS A 103 1.20 10.53 -5.27
C CYS A 103 0.57 9.46 -6.17
N CYS A 104 1.39 8.82 -6.99
CA CYS A 104 0.99 7.74 -7.90
C CYS A 104 1.26 6.36 -7.33
N GLY A 105 2.16 6.26 -6.37
CA GLY A 105 2.56 5.03 -5.75
C GLY A 105 3.47 5.24 -4.54
N LEU A 106 3.58 4.20 -3.73
CA LEU A 106 4.47 4.13 -2.59
C LEU A 106 5.42 2.95 -2.77
N ILE A 107 6.70 3.15 -2.47
CA ILE A 107 7.72 2.10 -2.44
C ILE A 107 8.25 2.04 -1.01
N PHE A 108 8.28 0.85 -0.44
CA PHE A 108 8.73 0.65 0.93
C PHE A 108 9.31 -0.74 1.16
N HIS A 109 10.15 -0.83 2.15
CA HIS A 109 10.60 -2.10 2.73
C HIS A 109 9.74 -2.43 3.95
N LYS A 110 9.62 -3.71 4.29
CA LYS A 110 8.83 -4.18 5.44
C LYS A 110 9.19 -3.53 6.79
N GLN A 111 10.38 -2.96 6.92
CA GLN A 111 10.84 -2.24 8.12
C GLN A 111 10.39 -0.76 8.16
N ALA A 112 9.74 -0.26 7.13
CA ALA A 112 9.30 1.14 7.07
C ALA A 112 8.23 1.46 8.10
N ALA A 113 7.32 0.53 8.37
CA ALA A 113 6.22 0.71 9.28
C ALA A 113 6.04 -0.51 10.19
N GLY A 114 5.63 -0.26 11.41
CA GLY A 114 5.29 -1.28 12.39
C GLY A 114 3.85 -1.16 12.86
N VAL A 115 3.25 -2.29 13.15
CA VAL A 115 1.94 -2.38 13.77
C VAL A 115 2.11 -3.00 15.15
N VAL A 116 1.59 -2.34 16.17
CA VAL A 116 1.55 -2.84 17.54
C VAL A 116 0.11 -3.11 17.90
N GLU A 117 -0.16 -4.31 18.35
CA GLU A 117 -1.47 -4.74 18.80
C GLU A 117 -1.42 -4.90 20.32
N ALA A 118 -2.09 -4.00 21.03
CA ALA A 118 -2.15 -4.00 22.49
C ALA A 118 -3.29 -4.92 22.98
N VAL A 119 -4.41 -4.93 22.27
CA VAL A 119 -5.54 -5.81 22.53
C VAL A 119 -5.93 -6.46 21.21
N ALA A 120 -5.80 -7.78 21.14
CA ALA A 120 -6.24 -8.56 19.98
C ALA A 120 -7.75 -8.40 19.76
N PRO A 121 -8.24 -8.53 18.52
CA PRO A 121 -9.67 -8.46 18.24
C PRO A 121 -10.39 -9.59 18.99
N THR A 122 -11.18 -9.24 19.99
CA THR A 122 -11.97 -10.18 20.79
C THR A 122 -13.43 -9.78 20.76
N ILE A 123 -14.30 -10.78 20.69
CA ILE A 123 -15.75 -10.62 20.82
C ILE A 123 -16.17 -11.33 22.09
N GLU A 124 -16.77 -10.58 22.99
CA GLU A 124 -17.31 -11.08 24.26
C GLU A 124 -18.84 -10.98 24.23
N THR A 125 -19.51 -12.02 24.68
CA THR A 125 -20.96 -12.03 24.83
C THR A 125 -21.31 -12.17 26.30
N THR A 126 -22.39 -11.50 26.73
CA THR A 126 -22.83 -11.56 28.10
C THR A 126 -23.42 -12.93 28.45
N SER A 127 -23.23 -13.34 29.72
CA SER A 127 -23.78 -14.57 30.26
C SER A 127 -25.27 -14.44 30.63
N ASN A 128 -25.86 -15.56 31.08
CA ASN A 128 -27.29 -15.72 31.34
C ASN A 128 -27.91 -14.68 32.27
N ASP A 129 -27.18 -14.16 33.26
CA ASP A 129 -27.72 -13.20 34.24
C ASP A 129 -28.17 -11.89 33.57
N PHE A 130 -27.44 -11.40 32.62
CA PHE A 130 -27.80 -10.21 31.85
C PHE A 130 -29.06 -10.49 30.97
N ASN A 131 -29.11 -11.66 30.36
CA ASN A 131 -30.20 -12.06 29.50
C ASN A 131 -31.53 -12.16 30.29
N VAL A 132 -31.50 -12.58 31.56
CA VAL A 132 -32.68 -12.68 32.43
C VAL A 132 -33.15 -11.30 32.88
N GLN A 133 -32.24 -10.39 33.21
CA GLN A 133 -32.59 -9.04 33.68
C GLN A 133 -33.10 -8.12 32.57
N TYR A 134 -32.51 -8.20 31.38
CA TYR A 134 -32.77 -7.24 30.30
C TYR A 134 -33.43 -7.86 29.07
N GLN A 135 -33.74 -9.16 29.10
CA GLN A 135 -34.31 -9.91 27.96
C GLN A 135 -33.57 -9.70 26.66
N GLY A 136 -32.22 -9.56 26.74
CA GLY A 136 -31.36 -9.28 25.61
C GLY A 136 -29.92 -9.77 25.81
N GLN A 137 -29.14 -9.87 24.74
CA GLN A 137 -27.75 -10.26 24.78
C GLN A 137 -26.88 -9.06 24.34
N LEU A 138 -25.88 -8.71 25.14
CA LEU A 138 -24.90 -7.70 24.80
C LEU A 138 -23.67 -8.37 24.17
N ILE A 139 -23.28 -7.89 23.02
CA ILE A 139 -22.07 -8.30 22.30
C ILE A 139 -21.11 -7.12 22.31
N VAL A 140 -19.91 -7.34 22.86
CA VAL A 140 -18.86 -6.31 22.94
C VAL A 140 -17.67 -6.74 22.10
N GLY A 141 -17.32 -5.92 21.12
CA GLY A 141 -16.07 -6.05 20.36
C GLY A 141 -14.97 -5.13 20.94
N LYS A 142 -13.77 -5.67 21.15
CA LYS A 142 -12.62 -4.92 21.64
C LYS A 142 -11.46 -5.09 20.66
N LEU A 143 -10.80 -3.98 20.32
CA LEU A 143 -9.58 -3.93 19.53
C LEU A 143 -8.80 -2.69 19.95
N ALA A 144 -7.50 -2.85 20.20
CA ALA A 144 -6.59 -1.73 20.37
C ALA A 144 -5.31 -1.99 19.58
N MET A 145 -5.10 -1.21 18.54
CA MET A 145 -3.92 -1.28 17.69
C MET A 145 -3.36 0.11 17.42
N GLY A 146 -2.06 0.18 17.17
CA GLY A 146 -1.38 1.39 16.75
C GLY A 146 -0.45 1.08 15.58
N VAL A 147 -0.31 2.04 14.67
CA VAL A 147 0.61 1.97 13.53
C VAL A 147 1.57 3.14 13.63
N GLY A 148 2.85 2.89 13.39
CA GLY A 148 3.87 3.92 13.39
C GLY A 148 4.98 3.65 12.38
N SER A 149 5.70 4.70 12.00
CA SER A 149 6.92 4.57 11.19
C SER A 149 8.05 4.04 12.06
N LEU A 150 8.76 3.02 11.57
CA LEU A 150 9.97 2.49 12.21
C LEU A 150 11.23 3.11 11.60
N ASP A 151 11.37 3.02 10.29
CA ASP A 151 12.51 3.59 9.57
C ASP A 151 12.03 4.31 8.31
N VAL A 152 12.10 5.65 8.34
CA VAL A 152 11.68 6.51 7.23
C VAL A 152 12.64 6.42 6.04
N LYS A 153 13.89 5.99 6.25
CA LYS A 153 14.90 5.92 5.19
C LYS A 153 14.58 4.85 4.15
N VAL A 154 13.79 3.85 4.53
CA VAL A 154 13.46 2.71 3.67
C VAL A 154 12.09 2.82 2.98
N ALA A 155 11.54 4.03 2.93
CA ALA A 155 10.30 4.33 2.22
C ALA A 155 10.46 5.55 1.30
N GLY A 156 9.66 5.59 0.25
CA GLY A 156 9.59 6.70 -0.70
C GLY A 156 8.25 6.73 -1.42
N SER A 157 7.87 7.89 -1.93
CA SER A 157 6.67 8.07 -2.76
C SER A 157 7.06 8.32 -4.22
N LEU A 158 6.31 7.73 -5.14
CA LEU A 158 6.35 8.05 -6.55
C LEU A 158 5.35 9.16 -6.81
N GLN A 159 5.82 10.31 -7.27
CA GLN A 159 5.00 11.47 -7.56
C GLN A 159 4.93 11.74 -9.06
N ALA A 160 3.75 12.16 -9.55
CA ALA A 160 3.61 12.69 -10.90
C ALA A 160 4.15 14.14 -10.92
N GLN A 161 5.05 14.42 -11.83
CA GLN A 161 5.44 15.78 -12.20
C GLN A 161 4.48 16.35 -13.21
#